data_ac00cfece8bfaf6feeae74742a3bc351
#
_entry.id   ac00cfece8bfaf6feeae74742a3bc351
#
_cell.length_a   1.000
_cell.length_b   1.000
_cell.length_c   1.000
_cell.angle_alpha   90.00
_cell.angle_beta   90.00
_cell.angle_gamma   90.00
#
_symmetry.space_group_name_H-M   'P 1'
#
loop_
_entity.id
_entity.type
_entity.pdbx_description
1 polymer ?
#
loop_
_entity_poly.entity_id
_entity_poly.type
_entity_poly.pdbx_seq_one_letter_code
_entity_poly.pdbx_strand_id
1 'polypeptide(L)'
;MKDLPKLKSGRKLAVPVAIWTAKLESGRKLAVLVAIWTALVLAPFWTPLLGGYTALGTRVLVLGLAAMSVNFLLGFTGVLSFGHAAWFGIGAYGCGMILKFVALSTPLGIFAGTLAGGLAGAVLGALIVRRRGVYFAMVTIAFGQVFYYIAFQWSSVTGGDDGLRPFYRQPLHLGVTTLDILNNAVAFYYFVLFCFALAVAAMAFILRSPFGRTMLAIRENERRARFLGIPVELHIWIAFTLSCFFMAYAGSLYALVNNFADPRGLHYSQSGDFVMMAVMGGMRSFWGPLLGAIVFVVFQDYVSSVTINWQIFIGFLFVLVVLFFPRGILGAIRRRVAP
;
A
#
# COMPACT_ATOMS: atom_id res chain seq x y z
N MET A 1 61.58 -24.24 13.47
CA MET A 1 61.30 -24.00 14.91
C MET A 1 61.34 -22.49 15.10
N LYS A 2 60.37 -21.88 15.83
CA LYS A 2 60.13 -20.45 16.12
C LYS A 2 59.30 -19.75 15.02
N ASP A 3 58.14 -19.09 15.17
CA ASP A 3 57.33 -18.79 16.35
C ASP A 3 55.88 -18.59 15.84
N LEU A 4 54.91 -19.24 16.47
CA LEU A 4 53.53 -18.95 16.24
C LEU A 4 53.08 -17.76 17.11
N PRO A 5 52.48 -16.69 16.57
CA PRO A 5 51.96 -15.60 17.37
C PRO A 5 50.72 -16.06 18.09
N LYS A 6 50.76 -15.94 19.44
CA LYS A 6 49.62 -16.16 20.36
C LYS A 6 48.47 -15.25 19.99
N LEU A 7 47.36 -15.82 19.50
CA LEU A 7 46.08 -15.14 19.35
C LEU A 7 45.52 -14.79 20.73
N LYS A 8 45.69 -13.52 21.10
CA LYS A 8 45.17 -12.94 22.33
C LYS A 8 43.64 -12.97 22.37
N SER A 9 43.14 -13.40 23.45
CA SER A 9 41.85 -13.45 24.09
C SER A 9 40.93 -12.19 23.90
N GLY A 10 40.60 -11.80 22.68
CA GLY A 10 39.64 -10.72 22.38
C GLY A 10 38.19 -11.20 22.16
N ARG A 11 37.96 -12.53 22.10
CA ARG A 11 36.66 -13.08 21.67
C ARG A 11 35.58 -13.15 22.77
N LYS A 12 35.93 -12.99 24.07
CA LYS A 12 34.97 -13.14 25.17
C LYS A 12 34.16 -11.88 25.49
N LEU A 13 34.55 -10.70 25.03
CA LEU A 13 33.83 -9.45 25.28
C LEU A 13 32.91 -9.00 24.12
N ALA A 14 33.09 -9.55 22.92
CA ALA A 14 32.29 -9.17 21.75
C ALA A 14 30.86 -9.74 21.74
N VAL A 15 30.64 -10.90 22.38
CA VAL A 15 29.33 -11.58 22.42
C VAL A 15 28.29 -10.83 23.26
N PRO A 16 28.60 -10.37 24.52
CA PRO A 16 27.62 -9.62 25.32
C PRO A 16 27.27 -8.25 24.69
N VAL A 17 28.23 -7.57 24.05
CA VAL A 17 27.98 -6.28 23.36
C VAL A 17 27.09 -6.49 22.15
N ALA A 18 27.31 -7.53 21.34
CA ALA A 18 26.46 -7.86 20.19
C ALA A 18 25.04 -8.24 20.59
N ILE A 19 24.86 -8.95 21.71
CA ILE A 19 23.53 -9.29 22.26
C ILE A 19 22.85 -8.02 22.81
N TRP A 20 23.60 -7.15 23.45
CA TRP A 20 23.08 -5.90 24.02
C TRP A 20 22.67 -4.90 22.94
N THR A 21 23.47 -4.73 21.89
CA THR A 21 23.12 -3.90 20.73
C THR A 21 21.92 -4.46 19.95
N ALA A 22 21.84 -5.78 19.77
CA ALA A 22 20.68 -6.42 19.16
C ALA A 22 19.39 -6.23 19.99
N LYS A 23 19.48 -6.27 21.30
CA LYS A 23 18.36 -6.02 22.24
C LYS A 23 17.91 -4.55 22.22
N LEU A 24 18.86 -3.61 22.17
CA LEU A 24 18.57 -2.18 22.01
C LEU A 24 17.94 -1.86 20.65
N GLU A 25 18.43 -2.46 19.55
CA GLU A 25 17.80 -2.33 18.24
C GLU A 25 16.39 -2.92 18.20
N SER A 26 16.15 -4.03 18.90
CA SER A 26 14.82 -4.64 19.00
C SER A 26 13.86 -3.74 19.80
N GLY A 27 14.30 -3.19 20.94
CA GLY A 27 13.49 -2.27 21.74
C GLY A 27 13.13 -0.98 20.99
N ARG A 28 14.08 -0.43 20.23
CA ARG A 28 13.86 0.78 19.43
C ARG A 28 12.90 0.53 18.26
N LYS A 29 13.01 -0.62 17.59
CA LYS A 29 12.05 -1.04 16.53
C LYS A 29 10.65 -1.19 17.10
N LEU A 30 10.53 -1.78 18.30
CA LEU A 30 9.26 -1.92 19.01
C LEU A 30 8.67 -0.55 19.38
N ALA A 31 9.49 0.35 19.94
CA ALA A 31 9.05 1.71 20.32
C ALA A 31 8.50 2.50 19.10
N VAL A 32 9.19 2.44 17.94
CA VAL A 32 8.72 3.08 16.70
C VAL A 32 7.39 2.46 16.24
N LEU A 33 7.26 1.14 16.30
CA LEU A 33 6.03 0.45 15.92
C LEU A 33 4.87 0.85 16.84
N VAL A 34 5.11 0.86 18.16
CA VAL A 34 4.12 1.29 19.16
C VAL A 34 3.73 2.75 18.91
N ALA A 35 4.71 3.64 18.65
CA ALA A 35 4.43 5.05 18.38
C ALA A 35 3.56 5.24 17.12
N ILE A 36 3.83 4.50 16.03
CA ILE A 36 3.00 4.55 14.81
C ILE A 36 1.57 4.10 15.13
N TRP A 37 1.39 2.96 15.79
CA TRP A 37 0.06 2.45 16.12
C TRP A 37 -0.69 3.36 17.07
N THR A 38 -0.01 3.90 18.10
CA THR A 38 -0.62 4.86 19.04
C THR A 38 -1.07 6.12 18.30
N ALA A 39 -0.23 6.67 17.41
CA ALA A 39 -0.60 7.81 16.59
C ALA A 39 -1.83 7.53 15.71
N LEU A 40 -1.90 6.34 15.08
CA LEU A 40 -3.05 5.94 14.26
C LEU A 40 -4.32 5.73 15.10
N VAL A 41 -4.23 5.12 16.27
CA VAL A 41 -5.38 4.90 17.17
C VAL A 41 -5.92 6.23 17.69
N LEU A 42 -5.05 7.17 18.00
CA LEU A 42 -5.43 8.49 18.51
C LEU A 42 -5.79 9.50 17.38
N ALA A 43 -5.66 9.12 16.10
CA ALA A 43 -5.89 10.04 14.98
C ALA A 43 -7.25 10.74 15.01
N PRO A 44 -8.41 10.09 15.32
CA PRO A 44 -9.69 10.78 15.38
C PRO A 44 -9.75 11.93 16.39
N PHE A 45 -8.86 11.93 17.40
CA PHE A 45 -8.81 12.94 18.44
C PHE A 45 -7.88 14.11 18.09
N TRP A 46 -6.73 13.84 17.49
CA TRP A 46 -5.78 14.91 17.19
C TRP A 46 -5.95 15.52 15.78
N THR A 47 -6.57 14.80 14.81
CA THR A 47 -6.82 15.39 13.48
C THR A 47 -7.71 16.63 13.53
N PRO A 48 -8.83 16.68 14.30
CA PRO A 48 -9.63 17.90 14.43
C PRO A 48 -8.88 19.04 15.13
N LEU A 49 -7.99 18.74 16.09
CA LEU A 49 -7.17 19.74 16.78
C LEU A 49 -6.18 20.44 15.84
N LEU A 50 -5.77 19.79 14.76
CA LEU A 50 -4.88 20.34 13.73
C LEU A 50 -5.63 20.98 12.56
N GLY A 51 -6.96 21.21 12.70
CA GLY A 51 -7.78 21.76 11.63
C GLY A 51 -8.20 20.77 10.54
N GLY A 52 -7.92 19.47 10.74
CA GLY A 52 -8.37 18.39 9.86
C GLY A 52 -9.74 17.83 10.29
N TYR A 53 -10.18 16.79 9.60
CA TYR A 53 -11.42 16.07 9.87
C TYR A 53 -11.18 14.56 9.90
N THR A 54 -12.03 13.79 10.60
CA THR A 54 -11.83 12.33 10.78
C THR A 54 -11.75 11.58 9.46
N ALA A 55 -12.49 12.02 8.44
CA ALA A 55 -12.45 11.40 7.12
C ALA A 55 -11.08 11.54 6.41
N LEU A 56 -10.30 12.60 6.71
CA LEU A 56 -8.93 12.77 6.23
C LEU A 56 -8.04 11.65 6.76
N GLY A 57 -8.13 11.32 8.05
CA GLY A 57 -7.42 10.20 8.65
C GLY A 57 -7.78 8.86 8.00
N THR A 58 -9.07 8.65 7.72
CA THR A 58 -9.54 7.44 7.03
C THR A 58 -8.97 7.35 5.61
N ARG A 59 -8.96 8.47 4.87
CA ARG A 59 -8.39 8.56 3.53
C ARG A 59 -6.88 8.26 3.53
N VAL A 60 -6.15 8.75 4.52
CA VAL A 60 -4.71 8.46 4.72
C VAL A 60 -4.47 6.96 4.92
N LEU A 61 -5.28 6.27 5.73
CA LEU A 61 -5.15 4.83 5.94
C LEU A 61 -5.34 4.04 4.63
N VAL A 62 -6.38 4.37 3.88
CA VAL A 62 -6.72 3.65 2.64
C VAL A 62 -5.68 3.91 1.55
N LEU A 63 -5.31 5.16 1.30
CA LEU A 63 -4.28 5.51 0.30
C LEU A 63 -2.88 5.05 0.75
N GLY A 64 -2.62 5.06 2.06
CA GLY A 64 -1.42 4.48 2.63
C GLY A 64 -1.32 2.98 2.38
N LEU A 65 -2.42 2.25 2.50
CA LEU A 65 -2.49 0.83 2.18
C LEU A 65 -2.25 0.59 0.68
N ALA A 66 -2.84 1.41 -0.20
CA ALA A 66 -2.59 1.36 -1.63
C ALA A 66 -1.10 1.60 -1.96
N ALA A 67 -0.48 2.61 -1.36
CA ALA A 67 0.95 2.88 -1.51
C ALA A 67 1.83 1.73 -0.97
N MET A 68 1.43 1.11 0.17
CA MET A 68 2.11 -0.08 0.70
C MET A 68 1.98 -1.29 -0.22
N SER A 69 0.84 -1.45 -0.90
CA SER A 69 0.62 -2.48 -1.91
C SER A 69 1.56 -2.32 -3.12
N VAL A 70 1.70 -1.10 -3.65
CA VAL A 70 2.70 -0.80 -4.70
C VAL A 70 4.11 -1.10 -4.21
N ASN A 71 4.44 -0.69 -2.99
CA ASN A 71 5.74 -0.93 -2.39
C ASN A 71 6.01 -2.42 -2.13
N PHE A 72 4.98 -3.21 -1.88
CA PHE A 72 5.11 -4.66 -1.74
C PHE A 72 5.70 -5.29 -3.02
N LEU A 73 5.33 -4.80 -4.19
CA LEU A 73 5.94 -5.21 -5.45
C LEU A 73 7.25 -4.45 -5.70
N LEU A 74 7.19 -3.13 -5.85
CA LEU A 74 8.33 -2.28 -6.22
C LEU A 74 9.46 -2.35 -5.19
N GLY A 75 9.11 -2.22 -3.92
CA GLY A 75 10.05 -2.15 -2.82
C GLY A 75 10.74 -3.46 -2.50
N PHE A 76 10.11 -4.61 -2.74
CA PHE A 76 10.64 -5.91 -2.35
C PHE A 76 11.03 -6.83 -3.51
N THR A 77 10.53 -6.60 -4.74
CA THR A 77 10.97 -7.33 -5.94
C THR A 77 11.74 -6.46 -6.94
N GLY A 78 11.65 -5.14 -6.82
CA GLY A 78 12.25 -4.21 -7.78
C GLY A 78 11.44 -4.04 -9.07
N VAL A 79 10.25 -4.61 -9.17
CA VAL A 79 9.39 -4.53 -10.35
C VAL A 79 8.46 -3.33 -10.24
N LEU A 80 8.58 -2.39 -11.18
CA LEU A 80 7.74 -1.20 -11.26
C LEU A 80 6.50 -1.48 -12.12
N SER A 81 5.32 -1.22 -11.59
CA SER A 81 4.05 -1.31 -12.29
C SER A 81 3.27 0.00 -12.17
N PHE A 82 2.81 0.52 -13.28
CA PHE A 82 1.91 1.68 -13.37
C PHE A 82 0.45 1.30 -13.66
N GLY A 83 0.11 0.03 -13.55
CA GLY A 83 -1.26 -0.46 -13.73
C GLY A 83 -2.01 -0.70 -12.40
N HIS A 84 -1.43 -0.33 -11.25
CA HIS A 84 -2.03 -0.62 -9.96
C HIS A 84 -3.37 0.07 -9.72
N ALA A 85 -3.61 1.23 -10.34
CA ALA A 85 -4.91 1.91 -10.31
C ALA A 85 -6.05 1.04 -10.84
N ALA A 86 -5.79 0.20 -11.85
CA ALA A 86 -6.81 -0.71 -12.38
C ALA A 86 -7.32 -1.67 -11.30
N TRP A 87 -6.42 -2.27 -10.52
CA TRP A 87 -6.79 -3.20 -9.43
C TRP A 87 -7.51 -2.47 -8.30
N PHE A 88 -7.08 -1.25 -7.99
CA PHE A 88 -7.74 -0.37 -7.04
C PHE A 88 -9.17 -0.07 -7.47
N GLY A 89 -9.36 0.34 -8.72
CA GLY A 89 -10.69 0.64 -9.26
C GLY A 89 -11.57 -0.62 -9.38
N ILE A 90 -11.03 -1.77 -9.85
CA ILE A 90 -11.78 -3.03 -9.90
C ILE A 90 -12.26 -3.42 -8.50
N GLY A 91 -11.41 -3.25 -7.47
CA GLY A 91 -11.80 -3.45 -6.07
C GLY A 91 -12.93 -2.52 -5.65
N ALA A 92 -12.85 -1.23 -5.99
CA ALA A 92 -13.86 -0.24 -5.67
C ALA A 92 -15.20 -0.54 -6.35
N TYR A 93 -15.18 -0.81 -7.65
CA TYR A 93 -16.38 -1.18 -8.41
C TYR A 93 -16.98 -2.50 -7.96
N GLY A 94 -16.16 -3.54 -7.74
CA GLY A 94 -16.63 -4.83 -7.27
C GLY A 94 -17.33 -4.73 -5.91
N CYS A 95 -16.77 -3.96 -4.98
CA CYS A 95 -17.41 -3.67 -3.70
C CYS A 95 -18.73 -2.90 -3.90
N GLY A 96 -18.70 -1.82 -4.68
CA GLY A 96 -19.87 -0.98 -4.95
C GLY A 96 -21.01 -1.74 -5.65
N MET A 97 -20.69 -2.61 -6.62
CA MET A 97 -21.70 -3.43 -7.31
C MET A 97 -22.41 -4.41 -6.36
N ILE A 98 -21.66 -5.07 -5.49
CA ILE A 98 -22.26 -5.99 -4.50
C ILE A 98 -23.19 -5.22 -3.55
N LEU A 99 -22.76 -4.05 -3.08
CA LEU A 99 -23.57 -3.24 -2.16
C LEU A 99 -24.80 -2.64 -2.84
N LYS A 100 -24.70 -2.29 -4.13
CA LYS A 100 -25.81 -1.68 -4.90
C LYS A 100 -26.84 -2.69 -5.38
N PHE A 101 -26.37 -3.79 -6.00
CA PHE A 101 -27.27 -4.72 -6.70
C PHE A 101 -27.69 -5.93 -5.87
N VAL A 102 -26.87 -6.34 -4.91
CA VAL A 102 -27.14 -7.54 -4.09
C VAL A 102 -27.54 -7.17 -2.67
N ALA A 103 -27.26 -5.93 -2.24
CA ALA A 103 -27.56 -5.39 -0.91
C ALA A 103 -27.07 -6.28 0.26
N LEU A 104 -25.97 -6.98 0.04
CA LEU A 104 -25.32 -7.83 1.04
C LEU A 104 -24.48 -6.99 2.03
N SER A 105 -24.02 -7.64 3.10
CA SER A 105 -23.23 -6.99 4.14
C SER A 105 -21.95 -6.33 3.60
N THR A 106 -21.53 -5.22 4.20
CA THR A 106 -20.31 -4.48 3.84
C THR A 106 -19.04 -5.35 3.78
N PRO A 107 -18.79 -6.30 4.72
CA PRO A 107 -17.64 -7.20 4.62
C PRO A 107 -17.64 -8.08 3.37
N LEU A 108 -18.81 -8.53 2.94
CA LEU A 108 -18.92 -9.33 1.72
C LEU A 108 -18.62 -8.51 0.46
N GLY A 109 -19.05 -7.23 0.44
CA GLY A 109 -18.66 -6.29 -0.62
C GLY A 109 -17.15 -6.10 -0.70
N ILE A 110 -16.47 -5.88 0.44
CA ILE A 110 -15.01 -5.78 0.50
C ILE A 110 -14.35 -7.06 -0.02
N PHE A 111 -14.83 -8.23 0.43
CA PHE A 111 -14.28 -9.51 0.01
C PHE A 111 -14.43 -9.73 -1.50
N ALA A 112 -15.63 -9.48 -2.04
CA ALA A 112 -15.90 -9.66 -3.46
C ALA A 112 -15.06 -8.70 -4.34
N GLY A 113 -14.97 -7.42 -3.95
CA GLY A 113 -14.12 -6.45 -4.66
C GLY A 113 -12.64 -6.84 -4.62
N THR A 114 -12.16 -7.27 -3.46
CA THR A 114 -10.78 -7.75 -3.29
C THR A 114 -10.50 -8.97 -4.16
N LEU A 115 -11.41 -9.93 -4.16
CA LEU A 115 -11.28 -11.15 -4.95
C LEU A 115 -11.31 -10.85 -6.45
N ALA A 116 -12.24 -9.99 -6.90
CA ALA A 116 -12.33 -9.59 -8.30
C ALA A 116 -11.05 -8.95 -8.82
N GLY A 117 -10.52 -7.95 -8.10
CA GLY A 117 -9.27 -7.28 -8.50
C GLY A 117 -8.05 -8.19 -8.38
N GLY A 118 -7.99 -9.03 -7.34
CA GLY A 118 -6.91 -10.00 -7.17
C GLY A 118 -6.88 -11.08 -8.25
N LEU A 119 -8.03 -11.64 -8.62
CA LEU A 119 -8.14 -12.63 -9.68
C LEU A 119 -7.83 -12.02 -11.06
N ALA A 120 -8.35 -10.83 -11.35
CA ALA A 120 -8.01 -10.10 -12.58
C ALA A 120 -6.49 -9.84 -12.63
N GLY A 121 -5.88 -9.43 -11.51
CA GLY A 121 -4.43 -9.28 -11.37
C GLY A 121 -3.67 -10.58 -11.57
N ALA A 122 -4.17 -11.71 -11.08
CA ALA A 122 -3.55 -13.02 -11.26
C ALA A 122 -3.53 -13.44 -12.73
N VAL A 123 -4.68 -13.33 -13.41
CA VAL A 123 -4.82 -13.67 -14.83
C VAL A 123 -3.90 -12.82 -15.71
N LEU A 124 -3.96 -11.49 -15.55
CA LEU A 124 -3.11 -10.60 -16.34
C LEU A 124 -1.63 -10.68 -15.94
N GLY A 125 -1.35 -10.88 -14.66
CA GLY A 125 0.00 -11.12 -14.18
C GLY A 125 0.67 -12.29 -14.87
N ALA A 126 -0.05 -13.38 -15.13
CA ALA A 126 0.48 -14.55 -15.86
C ALA A 126 0.91 -14.18 -17.31
N LEU A 127 0.20 -13.26 -17.95
CA LEU A 127 0.55 -12.77 -19.28
C LEU A 127 1.74 -11.81 -19.28
N ILE A 128 1.79 -10.93 -18.27
CA ILE A 128 2.73 -9.79 -18.22
C ILE A 128 4.07 -10.19 -17.61
N VAL A 129 4.11 -11.17 -16.71
CA VAL A 129 5.28 -11.51 -15.87
C VAL A 129 6.55 -11.86 -16.66
N ARG A 130 6.41 -12.29 -17.91
CA ARG A 130 7.54 -12.58 -18.81
C ARG A 130 8.28 -11.32 -19.29
N ARG A 131 7.66 -10.15 -19.21
CA ARG A 131 8.28 -8.86 -19.57
C ARG A 131 9.03 -8.29 -18.37
N ARG A 132 10.07 -7.48 -18.62
CA ARG A 132 10.92 -6.90 -17.58
C ARG A 132 11.15 -5.41 -17.80
N GLY A 133 11.51 -4.71 -16.71
CA GLY A 133 11.88 -3.30 -16.75
C GLY A 133 10.76 -2.41 -17.28
N VAL A 134 11.11 -1.51 -18.19
CA VAL A 134 10.17 -0.52 -18.76
C VAL A 134 9.01 -1.18 -19.52
N TYR A 135 9.26 -2.30 -20.21
CA TYR A 135 8.22 -3.04 -20.92
C TYR A 135 7.13 -3.58 -20.00
N PHE A 136 7.51 -4.03 -18.79
CA PHE A 136 6.52 -4.45 -17.79
C PHE A 136 5.63 -3.27 -17.38
N ALA A 137 6.23 -2.11 -17.11
CA ALA A 137 5.50 -0.91 -16.73
C ALA A 137 4.54 -0.44 -17.84
N MET A 138 4.99 -0.42 -19.10
CA MET A 138 4.17 -0.01 -20.25
C MET A 138 2.98 -0.95 -20.47
N VAL A 139 3.19 -2.27 -20.39
CA VAL A 139 2.12 -3.26 -20.57
C VAL A 139 1.09 -3.15 -19.45
N THR A 140 1.53 -2.90 -18.20
CA THR A 140 0.60 -2.70 -17.09
C THR A 140 -0.24 -1.43 -17.23
N ILE A 141 0.32 -0.34 -17.78
CA ILE A 141 -0.45 0.86 -18.13
C ILE A 141 -1.51 0.52 -19.20
N ALA A 142 -1.11 -0.17 -20.26
CA ALA A 142 -2.02 -0.50 -21.36
C ALA A 142 -3.23 -1.30 -20.88
N PHE A 143 -3.01 -2.37 -20.09
CA PHE A 143 -4.11 -3.12 -19.48
C PHE A 143 -4.93 -2.27 -18.51
N GLY A 144 -4.30 -1.41 -17.73
CA GLY A 144 -5.00 -0.47 -16.85
C GLY A 144 -5.96 0.43 -17.61
N GLN A 145 -5.54 0.94 -18.78
CA GLN A 145 -6.40 1.78 -19.63
C GLN A 145 -7.57 1.00 -20.24
N VAL A 146 -7.40 -0.28 -20.57
CA VAL A 146 -8.53 -1.12 -21.01
C VAL A 146 -9.63 -1.18 -19.95
N PHE A 147 -9.28 -1.43 -18.68
CA PHE A 147 -10.28 -1.44 -17.61
C PHE A 147 -10.91 -0.06 -17.37
N TYR A 148 -10.12 1.01 -17.48
CA TYR A 148 -10.63 2.36 -17.38
C TYR A 148 -11.68 2.62 -18.47
N TYR A 149 -11.38 2.32 -19.74
CA TYR A 149 -12.31 2.52 -20.84
C TYR A 149 -13.55 1.64 -20.75
N ILE A 150 -13.42 0.39 -20.29
CA ILE A 150 -14.58 -0.46 -20.03
C ILE A 150 -15.48 0.19 -18.98
N ALA A 151 -14.92 0.64 -17.85
CA ALA A 151 -15.69 1.27 -16.78
C ALA A 151 -16.32 2.58 -17.24
N PHE A 152 -15.62 3.36 -18.07
CA PHE A 152 -16.09 4.64 -18.58
C PHE A 152 -17.21 4.51 -19.63
N GLN A 153 -17.15 3.49 -20.49
CA GLN A 153 -18.13 3.30 -21.58
C GLN A 153 -19.36 2.51 -21.15
N TRP A 154 -19.25 1.64 -20.14
CA TRP A 154 -20.34 0.74 -19.76
C TRP A 154 -21.31 1.40 -18.78
N SER A 155 -22.02 2.45 -19.24
CA SER A 155 -22.90 3.27 -18.40
C SER A 155 -24.00 2.48 -17.68
N SER A 156 -24.53 1.41 -18.29
CA SER A 156 -25.61 0.60 -17.69
C SER A 156 -25.20 -0.18 -16.44
N VAL A 157 -23.91 -0.51 -16.28
CA VAL A 157 -23.40 -1.32 -15.16
C VAL A 157 -22.54 -0.51 -14.20
N THR A 158 -21.60 0.27 -14.76
CA THR A 158 -20.62 1.04 -13.98
C THR A 158 -21.07 2.47 -13.69
N GLY A 159 -22.12 2.94 -14.36
CA GLY A 159 -22.53 4.36 -14.34
C GLY A 159 -21.77 5.25 -15.31
N GLY A 160 -20.82 4.71 -16.10
CA GLY A 160 -20.04 5.45 -17.08
C GLY A 160 -19.18 6.55 -16.44
N ASP A 161 -19.14 7.76 -17.05
CA ASP A 161 -18.39 8.90 -16.54
C ASP A 161 -18.86 9.37 -15.16
N ASP A 162 -20.18 9.24 -14.87
CA ASP A 162 -20.74 9.58 -13.55
C ASP A 162 -20.33 8.63 -12.43
N GLY A 163 -19.75 7.48 -12.77
CA GLY A 163 -19.37 6.41 -11.83
C GLY A 163 -20.56 5.72 -11.17
N LEU A 164 -20.23 4.72 -10.34
CA LEU A 164 -21.25 3.93 -9.66
C LEU A 164 -21.74 4.64 -8.41
N ARG A 165 -22.99 5.11 -8.43
CA ARG A 165 -23.72 5.70 -7.29
C ARG A 165 -25.25 5.54 -7.43
N PRO A 166 -26.05 5.74 -6.35
CA PRO A 166 -25.59 5.68 -4.97
C PRO A 166 -25.44 4.22 -4.53
N PHE A 167 -24.52 3.98 -3.62
CA PHE A 167 -24.58 2.79 -2.75
C PHE A 167 -24.28 3.22 -1.32
N TYR A 168 -24.89 2.52 -0.37
CA TYR A 168 -24.77 2.85 1.04
C TYR A 168 -24.04 1.74 1.77
N ARG A 169 -23.31 2.10 2.81
CA ARG A 169 -22.72 1.15 3.73
C ARG A 169 -23.83 0.34 4.38
N GLN A 170 -23.82 -0.97 4.16
CA GLN A 170 -24.79 -1.85 4.80
C GLN A 170 -24.34 -2.14 6.23
N PRO A 171 -25.28 -2.25 7.21
CA PRO A 171 -24.95 -2.58 8.58
C PRO A 171 -24.19 -3.91 8.66
N LEU A 172 -23.34 -4.03 9.70
CA LEU A 172 -22.64 -5.27 9.99
C LEU A 172 -23.63 -6.25 10.62
N HIS A 173 -24.04 -7.26 9.87
CA HIS A 173 -24.83 -8.37 10.39
C HIS A 173 -23.90 -9.36 11.10
N LEU A 174 -23.80 -9.26 12.41
CA LEU A 174 -23.12 -10.22 13.30
C LEU A 174 -24.15 -11.15 13.94
N GLY A 175 -24.79 -11.99 13.12
CA GLY A 175 -25.84 -12.91 13.58
C GLY A 175 -27.12 -12.18 13.99
N VAL A 176 -27.42 -12.11 15.29
CA VAL A 176 -28.67 -11.55 15.83
C VAL A 176 -28.66 -10.02 15.98
N THR A 177 -27.47 -9.40 16.01
CA THR A 177 -27.33 -7.94 16.21
C THR A 177 -26.88 -7.25 14.92
N THR A 178 -27.66 -6.24 14.51
CA THR A 178 -27.29 -5.31 13.44
C THR A 178 -26.59 -4.12 14.07
N LEU A 179 -25.29 -3.98 13.84
CA LEU A 179 -24.52 -2.85 14.35
C LEU A 179 -24.43 -1.77 13.26
N ASP A 180 -25.13 -0.67 13.42
CA ASP A 180 -25.09 0.49 12.54
C ASP A 180 -23.88 1.41 12.86
N ILE A 181 -22.70 0.76 13.02
CA ILE A 181 -21.46 1.45 13.39
C ILE A 181 -20.90 2.27 12.21
N LEU A 182 -21.23 1.87 10.97
CA LEU A 182 -20.61 2.41 9.76
C LEU A 182 -21.08 3.83 9.40
N ASN A 183 -22.19 4.32 10.01
CA ASN A 183 -22.69 5.67 9.80
C ASN A 183 -22.03 6.70 10.71
N ASN A 184 -21.40 6.29 11.81
CA ASN A 184 -20.63 7.19 12.67
C ASN A 184 -19.20 7.33 12.13
N ALA A 185 -18.73 8.56 11.89
CA ALA A 185 -17.42 8.85 11.32
C ALA A 185 -16.25 8.27 12.13
N VAL A 186 -16.33 8.32 13.46
CA VAL A 186 -15.29 7.80 14.35
C VAL A 186 -15.31 6.25 14.36
N ALA A 187 -16.48 5.66 14.45
CA ALA A 187 -16.63 4.20 14.42
C ALA A 187 -16.20 3.63 13.07
N PHE A 188 -16.53 4.31 11.96
CA PHE A 188 -16.07 3.95 10.64
C PHE A 188 -14.54 4.06 10.49
N TYR A 189 -13.92 5.08 11.08
CA TYR A 189 -12.46 5.19 11.15
C TYR A 189 -11.83 3.95 11.80
N TYR A 190 -12.34 3.52 12.96
CA TYR A 190 -11.81 2.34 13.64
C TYR A 190 -12.06 1.05 12.88
N PHE A 191 -13.18 0.94 12.16
CA PHE A 191 -13.42 -0.18 11.26
C PHE A 191 -12.35 -0.23 10.14
N VAL A 192 -12.08 0.91 9.48
CA VAL A 192 -11.03 1.00 8.45
C VAL A 192 -9.64 0.76 9.05
N LEU A 193 -9.37 1.26 10.26
CA LEU A 193 -8.11 0.99 10.97
C LEU A 193 -7.93 -0.51 11.25
N PHE A 194 -8.98 -1.21 11.66
CA PHE A 194 -8.94 -2.66 11.83
C PHE A 194 -8.66 -3.39 10.50
N CYS A 195 -9.35 -3.00 9.44
CA CYS A 195 -9.11 -3.54 8.10
C CYS A 195 -7.68 -3.27 7.61
N PHE A 196 -7.17 -2.06 7.85
CA PHE A 196 -5.77 -1.68 7.58
C PHE A 196 -4.78 -2.55 8.38
N ALA A 197 -5.04 -2.73 9.69
CA ALA A 197 -4.19 -3.55 10.55
C ALA A 197 -4.11 -5.00 10.07
N LEU A 198 -5.24 -5.58 9.64
CA LEU A 198 -5.29 -6.93 9.09
C LEU A 198 -4.45 -7.06 7.81
N ALA A 199 -4.58 -6.12 6.88
CA ALA A 199 -3.79 -6.11 5.65
C ALA A 199 -2.29 -5.93 5.91
N VAL A 200 -1.93 -5.00 6.79
CA VAL A 200 -0.53 -4.76 7.19
C VAL A 200 0.07 -5.98 7.89
N ALA A 201 -0.69 -6.65 8.76
CA ALA A 201 -0.26 -7.90 9.41
C ALA A 201 -0.03 -9.01 8.37
N ALA A 202 -0.94 -9.17 7.40
CA ALA A 202 -0.80 -10.15 6.32
C ALA A 202 0.44 -9.84 5.45
N MET A 203 0.64 -8.58 5.02
CA MET A 203 1.84 -8.17 4.29
C MET A 203 3.12 -8.45 5.08
N ALA A 204 3.13 -8.11 6.38
CA ALA A 204 4.30 -8.32 7.26
C ALA A 204 4.60 -9.81 7.44
N PHE A 205 3.57 -10.65 7.56
CA PHE A 205 3.72 -12.11 7.64
C PHE A 205 4.33 -12.68 6.37
N ILE A 206 3.84 -12.29 5.18
CA ILE A 206 4.36 -12.72 3.89
C ILE A 206 5.82 -12.29 3.71
N LEU A 207 6.15 -11.03 4.04
CA LEU A 207 7.51 -10.52 3.89
C LEU A 207 8.52 -11.14 4.85
N ARG A 208 8.07 -11.65 6.01
CA ARG A 208 8.93 -12.39 6.97
C ARG A 208 9.12 -13.86 6.58
N SER A 209 8.28 -14.39 5.70
CA SER A 209 8.33 -15.78 5.23
C SER A 209 9.56 -16.04 4.32
N PRO A 210 9.86 -17.31 3.99
CA PRO A 210 10.86 -17.65 2.97
C PRO A 210 10.60 -16.98 1.63
N PHE A 211 9.32 -16.84 1.24
CA PHE A 211 8.90 -16.15 0.02
C PHE A 211 9.37 -14.68 0.00
N GLY A 212 9.17 -13.93 1.10
CA GLY A 212 9.63 -12.54 1.20
C GLY A 212 11.15 -12.40 1.08
N ARG A 213 11.92 -13.36 1.64
CA ARG A 213 13.39 -13.40 1.46
C ARG A 213 13.79 -13.67 0.02
N THR A 214 13.07 -14.53 -0.67
CA THR A 214 13.28 -14.80 -2.11
C THR A 214 12.98 -13.57 -2.97
N MET A 215 11.92 -12.82 -2.65
CA MET A 215 11.62 -11.54 -3.31
C MET A 215 12.81 -10.57 -3.22
N LEU A 216 13.39 -10.40 -2.03
CA LEU A 216 14.56 -9.54 -1.83
C LEU A 216 15.79 -10.04 -2.60
N ALA A 217 16.04 -11.36 -2.64
CA ALA A 217 17.12 -11.94 -3.42
C ALA A 217 16.96 -11.68 -4.93
N ILE A 218 15.75 -11.80 -5.46
CA ILE A 218 15.42 -11.48 -6.86
C ILE A 218 15.68 -9.99 -7.14
N ARG A 219 15.27 -9.10 -6.22
CA ARG A 219 15.51 -7.66 -6.35
C ARG A 219 16.99 -7.31 -6.39
N GLU A 220 17.82 -7.95 -5.56
CA GLU A 220 19.25 -7.68 -5.52
C GLU A 220 19.94 -8.13 -6.82
N ASN A 221 19.66 -9.34 -7.28
CA ASN A 221 20.21 -9.86 -8.53
C ASN A 221 19.37 -11.02 -9.09
N GLU A 222 18.52 -10.71 -10.08
CA GLU A 222 17.65 -11.68 -10.74
C GLU A 222 18.43 -12.84 -11.39
N ARG A 223 19.58 -12.54 -12.05
CA ARG A 223 20.40 -13.57 -12.69
C ARG A 223 20.98 -14.54 -11.66
N ARG A 224 21.49 -14.03 -10.54
CA ARG A 224 22.02 -14.87 -9.46
C ARG A 224 20.93 -15.77 -8.87
N ALA A 225 19.72 -15.22 -8.65
CA ALA A 225 18.57 -15.99 -8.16
C ALA A 225 18.23 -17.17 -9.11
N ARG A 226 18.27 -16.96 -10.44
CA ARG A 226 18.05 -18.00 -11.43
C ARG A 226 19.14 -19.08 -11.39
N PHE A 227 20.41 -18.70 -11.25
CA PHE A 227 21.51 -19.68 -11.13
C PHE A 227 21.39 -20.55 -9.87
N LEU A 228 20.75 -20.06 -8.82
CA LEU A 228 20.43 -20.81 -7.60
C LEU A 228 19.17 -21.69 -7.74
N GLY A 229 18.58 -21.80 -8.94
CA GLY A 229 17.41 -22.65 -9.21
C GLY A 229 16.07 -22.02 -8.79
N ILE A 230 16.02 -20.70 -8.45
CA ILE A 230 14.79 -20.04 -8.07
C ILE A 230 13.94 -19.77 -9.32
N PRO A 231 12.67 -20.21 -9.38
CA PRO A 231 11.76 -19.91 -10.48
C PRO A 231 11.28 -18.45 -10.38
N VAL A 232 12.08 -17.53 -10.91
CA VAL A 232 11.92 -16.08 -10.75
C VAL A 232 10.57 -15.58 -11.28
N GLU A 233 10.14 -16.08 -12.44
CA GLU A 233 8.87 -15.69 -13.06
C GLU A 233 7.68 -16.02 -12.15
N LEU A 234 7.66 -17.22 -11.58
CA LEU A 234 6.62 -17.64 -10.66
C LEU A 234 6.58 -16.76 -9.40
N HIS A 235 7.75 -16.44 -8.84
CA HIS A 235 7.83 -15.60 -7.65
C HIS A 235 7.36 -14.17 -7.93
N ILE A 236 7.71 -13.59 -9.07
CA ILE A 236 7.24 -12.26 -9.48
C ILE A 236 5.75 -12.28 -9.77
N TRP A 237 5.23 -13.34 -10.42
CA TRP A 237 3.80 -13.50 -10.65
C TRP A 237 3.00 -13.56 -9.35
N ILE A 238 3.44 -14.37 -8.39
CA ILE A 238 2.79 -14.45 -7.07
C ILE A 238 2.88 -13.10 -6.34
N ALA A 239 4.05 -12.45 -6.36
CA ALA A 239 4.23 -11.13 -5.73
C ALA A 239 3.33 -10.06 -6.35
N PHE A 240 3.20 -10.05 -7.69
CA PHE A 240 2.29 -9.17 -8.42
C PHE A 240 0.84 -9.44 -8.06
N THR A 241 0.42 -10.70 -8.07
CA THR A 241 -0.94 -11.11 -7.70
C THR A 241 -1.30 -10.68 -6.27
N LEU A 242 -0.42 -10.93 -5.30
CA LEU A 242 -0.61 -10.50 -3.92
C LEU A 242 -0.71 -8.97 -3.80
N SER A 243 0.16 -8.25 -4.54
CA SER A 243 0.07 -6.79 -4.62
C SER A 243 -1.28 -6.33 -5.18
N CYS A 244 -1.81 -6.98 -6.22
CA CYS A 244 -3.13 -6.67 -6.78
C CYS A 244 -4.26 -6.95 -5.78
N PHE A 245 -4.19 -8.03 -4.98
CA PHE A 245 -5.14 -8.30 -3.90
C PHE A 245 -5.15 -7.18 -2.86
N PHE A 246 -3.99 -6.77 -2.36
CA PHE A 246 -3.91 -5.68 -1.39
C PHE A 246 -4.36 -4.34 -1.97
N MET A 247 -4.09 -4.11 -3.25
CA MET A 247 -4.53 -2.90 -3.94
C MET A 247 -6.05 -2.88 -4.12
N ALA A 248 -6.66 -4.00 -4.55
CA ALA A 248 -8.10 -4.13 -4.68
C ALA A 248 -8.81 -4.03 -3.32
N TYR A 249 -8.20 -4.57 -2.27
CA TYR A 249 -8.68 -4.40 -0.91
C TYR A 249 -8.70 -2.93 -0.47
N ALA A 250 -7.63 -2.18 -0.76
CA ALA A 250 -7.59 -0.74 -0.53
C ALA A 250 -8.65 0.00 -1.36
N GLY A 251 -8.86 -0.39 -2.63
CA GLY A 251 -9.90 0.15 -3.49
C GLY A 251 -11.31 -0.10 -2.97
N SER A 252 -11.59 -1.30 -2.46
CA SER A 252 -12.87 -1.62 -1.82
C SER A 252 -13.14 -0.74 -0.60
N LEU A 253 -12.13 -0.52 0.25
CA LEU A 253 -12.24 0.41 1.38
C LEU A 253 -12.43 1.85 0.93
N TYR A 254 -11.76 2.28 -0.16
CA TYR A 254 -11.91 3.63 -0.71
C TYR A 254 -13.33 3.91 -1.21
N ALA A 255 -13.96 2.92 -1.86
CA ALA A 255 -15.36 3.01 -2.28
C ALA A 255 -16.30 3.23 -1.09
N LEU A 256 -16.05 2.57 0.04
CA LEU A 256 -16.81 2.76 1.28
C LEU A 256 -16.56 4.14 1.93
N VAL A 257 -15.34 4.67 1.84
CA VAL A 257 -15.03 6.03 2.36
C VAL A 257 -15.87 7.07 1.63
N ASN A 258 -15.95 6.97 0.30
CA ASN A 258 -16.62 7.95 -0.54
C ASN A 258 -18.10 7.62 -0.81
N ASN A 259 -18.59 6.41 -0.50
CA ASN A 259 -19.88 5.85 -0.95
C ASN A 259 -20.06 5.98 -2.48
N PHE A 260 -18.97 5.82 -3.21
CA PHE A 260 -18.88 6.10 -4.62
C PHE A 260 -17.67 5.39 -5.25
N ALA A 261 -17.84 4.82 -6.43
CA ALA A 261 -16.74 4.31 -7.24
C ALA A 261 -16.59 5.13 -8.51
N ASP A 262 -15.47 5.85 -8.61
CA ASP A 262 -15.12 6.77 -9.71
C ASP A 262 -14.31 6.04 -10.77
N PRO A 263 -14.64 6.15 -12.07
CA PRO A 263 -13.80 5.63 -13.14
C PRO A 263 -12.39 6.24 -13.14
N ARG A 264 -12.23 7.50 -12.68
CA ARG A 264 -10.91 8.14 -12.54
C ARG A 264 -9.97 7.38 -11.62
N GLY A 265 -10.51 6.61 -10.66
CA GLY A 265 -9.74 5.71 -9.80
C GLY A 265 -9.02 4.58 -10.55
N LEU A 266 -9.45 4.24 -11.80
CA LEU A 266 -8.78 3.27 -12.67
C LEU A 266 -7.72 3.91 -13.58
N HIS A 267 -7.71 5.23 -13.71
CA HIS A 267 -6.82 5.93 -14.65
C HIS A 267 -5.34 5.79 -14.23
N TYR A 268 -4.43 5.70 -15.20
CA TYR A 268 -3.00 5.50 -14.92
C TYR A 268 -2.37 6.61 -14.07
N SER A 269 -2.90 7.84 -14.10
CA SER A 269 -2.42 8.93 -13.24
C SER A 269 -2.54 8.57 -11.75
N GLN A 270 -3.60 7.89 -11.35
CA GLN A 270 -3.77 7.41 -9.98
C GLN A 270 -2.69 6.38 -9.59
N SER A 271 -2.22 5.55 -10.54
CA SER A 271 -1.05 4.69 -10.29
C SER A 271 0.21 5.52 -10.04
N GLY A 272 0.37 6.64 -10.74
CA GLY A 272 1.45 7.59 -10.52
C GLY A 272 1.44 8.14 -9.09
N ASP A 273 0.26 8.53 -8.58
CA ASP A 273 0.09 9.02 -7.21
C ASP A 273 0.50 7.97 -6.17
N PHE A 274 0.09 6.70 -6.35
CA PHE A 274 0.50 5.62 -5.44
C PHE A 274 2.01 5.36 -5.47
N VAL A 275 2.63 5.42 -6.64
CA VAL A 275 4.10 5.31 -6.79
C VAL A 275 4.78 6.50 -6.13
N MET A 276 4.28 7.73 -6.33
CA MET A 276 4.83 8.92 -5.68
C MET A 276 4.79 8.80 -4.16
N MET A 277 3.66 8.40 -3.58
CA MET A 277 3.54 8.14 -2.14
C MET A 277 4.57 7.11 -1.65
N ALA A 278 4.74 6.00 -2.39
CA ALA A 278 5.69 4.96 -2.03
C ALA A 278 7.15 5.42 -2.09
N VAL A 279 7.50 6.20 -3.12
CA VAL A 279 8.86 6.74 -3.32
C VAL A 279 9.18 7.82 -2.29
N MET A 280 8.28 8.79 -2.09
CA MET A 280 8.43 9.86 -1.09
C MET A 280 8.65 9.31 0.31
N GLY A 281 7.87 8.31 0.69
CA GLY A 281 8.02 7.67 2.00
C GLY A 281 9.28 6.85 2.15
N GLY A 282 9.74 6.21 1.08
CA GLY A 282 10.95 5.39 1.01
C GLY A 282 10.66 3.92 0.70
N MET A 283 10.92 3.52 -0.55
CA MET A 283 10.64 2.18 -1.11
C MET A 283 11.32 1.01 -0.39
N ARG A 284 12.44 1.24 0.32
CA ARG A 284 13.18 0.19 1.03
C ARG A 284 12.66 -0.08 2.44
N SER A 285 11.63 0.64 2.88
CA SER A 285 11.07 0.47 4.22
C SER A 285 9.61 0.00 4.13
N PHE A 286 9.22 -0.82 5.07
CA PHE A 286 7.84 -1.32 5.17
C PHE A 286 6.85 -0.18 5.46
N TRP A 287 7.18 0.70 6.42
CA TRP A 287 6.34 1.82 6.86
C TRP A 287 6.52 3.12 6.06
N GLY A 288 7.51 3.16 5.15
CA GLY A 288 7.78 4.33 4.31
C GLY A 288 6.56 4.81 3.55
N PRO A 289 5.90 3.95 2.76
CA PRO A 289 4.74 4.35 1.95
C PRO A 289 3.60 4.97 2.74
N LEU A 290 3.38 4.51 3.99
CA LEU A 290 2.38 5.13 4.86
C LEU A 290 2.76 6.59 5.21
N LEU A 291 4.03 6.86 5.54
CA LEU A 291 4.50 8.22 5.76
C LEU A 291 4.40 9.08 4.49
N GLY A 292 4.74 8.50 3.33
CA GLY A 292 4.57 9.17 2.05
C GLY A 292 3.10 9.51 1.76
N ALA A 293 2.18 8.60 2.07
CA ALA A 293 0.75 8.84 1.94
C ALA A 293 0.25 9.93 2.89
N ILE A 294 0.73 9.96 4.14
CA ILE A 294 0.39 11.04 5.09
C ILE A 294 0.80 12.40 4.50
N VAL A 295 2.05 12.53 4.08
CA VAL A 295 2.57 13.79 3.52
C VAL A 295 1.80 14.17 2.24
N PHE A 296 1.58 13.22 1.36
CA PHE A 296 0.87 13.45 0.10
C PHE A 296 -0.57 13.90 0.32
N VAL A 297 -1.35 13.15 1.12
CA VAL A 297 -2.78 13.41 1.33
C VAL A 297 -3.01 14.70 2.10
N VAL A 298 -2.24 14.96 3.16
CA VAL A 298 -2.35 16.21 3.92
C VAL A 298 -1.97 17.41 3.07
N PHE A 299 -0.89 17.31 2.30
CA PHE A 299 -0.47 18.38 1.40
C PHE A 299 -1.50 18.61 0.27
N GLN A 300 -2.04 17.53 -0.31
CA GLN A 300 -3.10 17.59 -1.32
C GLN A 300 -4.34 18.28 -0.79
N ASP A 301 -4.80 17.91 0.40
CA ASP A 301 -5.99 18.48 1.04
C ASP A 301 -5.82 19.98 1.29
N TYR A 302 -4.66 20.37 1.85
CA TYR A 302 -4.35 21.78 2.10
C TYR A 302 -4.23 22.60 0.81
N VAL A 303 -3.49 22.13 -0.20
CA VAL A 303 -3.28 22.89 -1.43
C VAL A 303 -4.55 22.94 -2.28
N SER A 304 -5.35 21.87 -2.31
CA SER A 304 -6.62 21.86 -3.05
C SER A 304 -7.67 22.83 -2.46
N SER A 305 -7.57 23.18 -1.19
CA SER A 305 -8.43 24.21 -0.59
C SER A 305 -8.06 25.63 -1.03
N VAL A 306 -6.83 25.86 -1.52
CA VAL A 306 -6.32 27.17 -1.91
C VAL A 306 -6.34 27.35 -3.44
N THR A 307 -6.07 26.28 -4.21
CA THR A 307 -5.95 26.35 -5.67
C THR A 307 -6.48 25.12 -6.40
N ILE A 308 -7.08 25.33 -7.56
CA ILE A 308 -7.54 24.26 -8.46
C ILE A 308 -6.34 23.48 -9.05
N ASN A 309 -5.19 24.16 -9.23
CA ASN A 309 -3.99 23.58 -9.85
C ASN A 309 -3.08 22.86 -8.83
N TRP A 310 -3.65 22.23 -7.80
CA TRP A 310 -2.91 21.53 -6.75
C TRP A 310 -1.91 20.48 -7.24
N GLN A 311 -2.15 19.89 -8.42
CA GLN A 311 -1.28 18.86 -9.02
C GLN A 311 0.14 19.38 -9.31
N ILE A 312 0.29 20.65 -9.72
CA ILE A 312 1.60 21.28 -9.97
C ILE A 312 2.41 21.31 -8.66
N PHE A 313 1.77 21.69 -7.57
CA PHE A 313 2.42 21.77 -6.26
C PHE A 313 2.82 20.41 -5.72
N ILE A 314 2.01 19.37 -5.95
CA ILE A 314 2.36 17.99 -5.60
C ILE A 314 3.55 17.51 -6.44
N GLY A 315 3.57 17.79 -7.74
CA GLY A 315 4.71 17.48 -8.59
C GLY A 315 5.99 18.16 -8.10
N PHE A 316 5.92 19.44 -7.72
CA PHE A 316 7.04 20.18 -7.15
C PHE A 316 7.50 19.59 -5.81
N LEU A 317 6.57 19.29 -4.90
CA LEU A 317 6.87 18.61 -3.64
C LEU A 317 7.58 17.28 -3.87
N PHE A 318 7.10 16.49 -4.83
CA PHE A 318 7.72 15.21 -5.18
C PHE A 318 9.16 15.39 -5.64
N VAL A 319 9.42 16.34 -6.55
CA VAL A 319 10.78 16.66 -7.03
C VAL A 319 11.67 17.08 -5.86
N LEU A 320 11.20 17.96 -4.99
CA LEU A 320 11.95 18.36 -3.80
C LEU A 320 12.30 17.18 -2.89
N VAL A 321 11.32 16.33 -2.60
CA VAL A 321 11.55 15.15 -1.74
C VAL A 321 12.55 14.18 -2.38
N VAL A 322 12.47 13.92 -3.67
CA VAL A 322 13.40 13.01 -4.37
C VAL A 322 14.82 13.58 -4.40
N LEU A 323 14.98 14.89 -4.63
CA LEU A 323 16.30 15.55 -4.66
C LEU A 323 16.96 15.59 -3.28
N PHE A 324 16.22 16.00 -2.26
CA PHE A 324 16.79 16.17 -0.91
C PHE A 324 16.81 14.88 -0.09
N PHE A 325 15.92 13.93 -0.36
CA PHE A 325 15.77 12.67 0.37
C PHE A 325 15.83 11.44 -0.57
N PRO A 326 16.97 11.12 -1.18
CA PRO A 326 17.09 10.05 -2.18
C PRO A 326 16.77 8.65 -1.64
N ARG A 327 16.68 8.47 -0.31
CA ARG A 327 16.25 7.25 0.37
C ARG A 327 14.82 7.34 0.93
N GLY A 328 14.08 8.40 0.56
CA GLY A 328 12.78 8.74 1.10
C GLY A 328 12.85 9.38 2.50
N ILE A 329 11.72 9.92 2.95
CA ILE A 329 11.61 10.64 4.23
C ILE A 329 12.00 9.75 5.40
N LEU A 330 11.53 8.51 5.45
CA LEU A 330 11.86 7.58 6.53
C LEU A 330 13.35 7.19 6.52
N GLY A 331 13.98 7.10 5.34
CA GLY A 331 15.41 6.86 5.20
C GLY A 331 16.27 7.97 5.77
N ALA A 332 15.85 9.22 5.61
CA ALA A 332 16.52 10.38 6.16
C ALA A 332 16.41 10.45 7.70
N ILE A 333 15.21 10.17 8.23
CA ILE A 333 14.97 10.13 9.68
C ILE A 333 15.85 9.05 10.33
N ARG A 334 15.92 7.86 9.74
CA ARG A 334 16.75 6.75 10.25
C ARG A 334 18.22 7.10 10.31
N ARG A 335 18.76 7.87 9.36
CA ARG A 335 20.17 8.25 9.31
C ARG A 335 20.54 9.29 10.38
N ARG A 336 19.60 10.18 10.75
CA ARG A 336 19.81 11.17 11.83
C ARG A 336 19.73 10.58 13.23
N VAL A 337 19.09 9.43 13.36
CA VAL A 337 18.82 8.76 14.64
C VAL A 337 19.78 7.60 14.90
N ALA A 338 20.57 7.16 13.91
CA ALA A 338 21.69 6.23 14.07
C ALA A 338 22.99 7.03 14.00
N PRO A 339 23.78 7.14 15.11
CA PRO A 339 25.13 7.70 15.08
C PRO A 339 26.09 6.82 14.27
#